data_1c79deda099c81c188938898768b745a
#
_entry.id   1c79deda099c81c188938898768b745a
#
_cell.length_a   1.000
_cell.length_b   1.000
_cell.length_c   1.000
_cell.angle_alpha   90.00
_cell.angle_beta   90.00
_cell.angle_gamma   90.00
#
_symmetry.space_group_name_H-M   'P 1'
#
loop_
_entity.id
_entity.type
_entity.pdbx_description
1 polymer ?
#
loop_
_entity_poly.entity_id
_entity_poly.type
_entity_poly.pdbx_seq_one_letter_code
_entity_poly.pdbx_strand_id
1 'polypeptide(L)'
;KKCKNIYFRTEIHPTVDYIKEIGIKFKTYDHYYETSSSFDEVYKNIAEDLIKVYKEEGDLLYAVPGHPLVAEKSVSNLIDLCKENNIEYKIIPAVSFIDAMMDVLKIDPIEGLKVIDAFDIKNQVLDKRIGTIITQVYNPLIASEVKLELLEYYNDDTEIYYVRAAGIKGEESVRKIPLYELDMQEDIDYLTSVYIPKNLDNKKDVHDLVNLIRTLRSEDGCPWDREQTHESIKNQLLEECYEVMDAIEKDDIDLLIEELGDVLLHVIFHAVIGEEDGYFNLSEVVDGVCNKMIYRHPHVFSNAMADTSEDVLKNWDDIKSQEKKFNTISEEIDAIANALP
;
A
#
# COMPACT_ATOMS: atom_id res chain seq x y z
N LYS A 1 28.78 -19.94 24.45
CA LYS A 1 29.54 -20.73 23.46
C LYS A 1 30.07 -19.77 22.39
N LYS A 2 31.36 -19.83 22.07
CA LYS A 2 31.93 -19.09 20.95
C LYS A 2 31.50 -19.83 19.67
N CYS A 3 30.66 -19.23 18.83
CA CYS A 3 30.34 -19.76 17.52
C CYS A 3 31.63 -19.70 16.65
N LYS A 4 31.93 -20.78 15.92
CA LYS A 4 33.12 -20.88 15.08
C LYS A 4 32.79 -20.52 13.62
N ASN A 5 31.58 -20.77 13.20
CA ASN A 5 31.12 -20.58 11.82
C ASN A 5 30.41 -19.24 11.75
N ILE A 6 31.07 -18.21 11.23
CA ILE A 6 30.53 -16.85 11.14
C ILE A 6 30.43 -16.48 9.68
N TYR A 7 29.24 -16.05 9.29
CA TYR A 7 28.89 -15.64 7.93
C TYR A 7 28.34 -14.23 7.94
N PHE A 8 28.80 -13.39 7.03
CA PHE A 8 28.26 -12.04 6.81
C PHE A 8 27.56 -12.01 5.47
N ARG A 9 26.45 -11.27 5.42
CA ARG A 9 25.74 -11.05 4.15
C ARG A 9 26.67 -10.41 3.12
N THR A 10 27.43 -9.40 3.53
CA THR A 10 28.37 -8.66 2.70
C THR A 10 29.60 -8.23 3.50
N GLU A 11 30.71 -8.11 2.80
CA GLU A 11 31.94 -7.51 3.32
C GLU A 11 31.93 -5.97 3.22
N ILE A 12 31.09 -5.42 2.37
CA ILE A 12 30.99 -3.99 2.09
C ILE A 12 30.13 -3.30 3.17
N HIS A 13 30.74 -3.11 4.35
CA HIS A 13 30.09 -2.38 5.45
C HIS A 13 31.16 -1.83 6.41
N PRO A 14 31.06 -0.58 6.90
CA PRO A 14 32.07 0.05 7.76
C PRO A 14 32.43 -0.75 9.02
N THR A 15 31.46 -1.48 9.60
CA THR A 15 31.69 -2.34 10.79
C THR A 15 32.62 -3.51 10.50
N VAL A 16 32.74 -3.95 9.24
CA VAL A 16 33.53 -5.11 8.87
C VAL A 16 35.02 -4.86 9.08
N ASP A 17 35.50 -3.65 8.83
CA ASP A 17 36.92 -3.28 9.07
C ASP A 17 37.28 -3.44 10.56
N TYR A 18 36.40 -2.99 11.46
CA TYR A 18 36.57 -3.19 12.88
C TYR A 18 36.57 -4.70 13.26
N ILE A 19 35.72 -5.52 12.67
CA ILE A 19 35.68 -6.97 12.91
C ILE A 19 36.99 -7.64 12.46
N LYS A 20 37.57 -7.20 11.34
CA LYS A 20 38.90 -7.65 10.87
C LYS A 20 40.02 -7.23 11.83
N GLU A 21 40.02 -5.99 12.32
CA GLU A 21 40.99 -5.47 13.28
C GLU A 21 41.03 -6.29 14.59
N ILE A 22 39.89 -6.70 15.10
CA ILE A 22 39.78 -7.55 16.31
C ILE A 22 40.04 -9.04 16.04
N GLY A 23 40.38 -9.41 14.81
CA GLY A 23 40.84 -10.74 14.41
C GLY A 23 39.76 -11.82 14.33
N ILE A 24 38.50 -11.46 14.15
CA ILE A 24 37.39 -12.41 13.95
C ILE A 24 37.43 -12.91 12.51
N LYS A 25 37.50 -14.24 12.34
CA LYS A 25 37.41 -14.89 11.02
C LYS A 25 35.95 -15.12 10.66
N PHE A 26 35.59 -14.77 9.44
CA PHE A 26 34.24 -14.93 8.88
C PHE A 26 34.34 -15.27 7.38
N LYS A 27 33.22 -15.74 6.81
CA LYS A 27 32.98 -15.88 5.38
C LYS A 27 31.90 -14.87 4.94
N THR A 28 31.84 -14.54 3.66
CA THR A 28 30.84 -13.60 3.11
C THR A 28 30.09 -14.20 1.92
N TYR A 29 28.97 -13.58 1.59
CA TYR A 29 28.09 -14.00 0.48
C TYR A 29 28.12 -13.02 -0.70
N ASP A 30 29.10 -12.14 -0.77
CA ASP A 30 29.23 -11.15 -1.85
C ASP A 30 29.23 -11.79 -3.25
N HIS A 31 29.78 -13.00 -3.40
CA HIS A 31 29.83 -13.72 -4.66
C HIS A 31 28.45 -14.01 -5.26
N TYR A 32 27.38 -14.13 -4.46
CA TYR A 32 26.04 -14.32 -4.99
C TYR A 32 25.50 -13.06 -5.67
N TYR A 33 25.93 -11.87 -5.27
CA TYR A 33 25.56 -10.62 -5.95
C TYR A 33 26.15 -10.50 -7.35
N GLU A 34 27.26 -11.21 -7.62
CA GLU A 34 27.91 -11.24 -8.94
C GLU A 34 27.35 -12.33 -9.85
N THR A 35 26.79 -13.40 -9.28
CA THR A 35 26.44 -14.61 -10.03
C THR A 35 24.94 -14.83 -10.21
N SER A 36 24.08 -14.18 -9.43
CA SER A 36 22.62 -14.33 -9.51
C SER A 36 21.98 -13.34 -10.47
N SER A 37 20.87 -13.71 -11.03
CA SER A 37 20.11 -12.91 -12.02
C SER A 37 19.23 -11.82 -11.40
N SER A 38 18.91 -11.96 -10.09
CA SER A 38 18.08 -11.02 -9.35
C SER A 38 18.42 -11.01 -7.86
N PHE A 39 18.06 -9.94 -7.16
CA PHE A 39 18.22 -9.86 -5.71
C PHE A 39 17.45 -10.95 -4.95
N ASP A 40 16.27 -11.31 -5.40
CA ASP A 40 15.49 -12.40 -4.79
C ASP A 40 16.22 -13.73 -4.86
N GLU A 41 16.87 -14.02 -5.98
CA GLU A 41 17.73 -15.19 -6.14
C GLU A 41 18.96 -15.14 -5.22
N VAL A 42 19.60 -13.99 -5.08
CA VAL A 42 20.69 -13.80 -4.10
C VAL A 42 20.26 -14.18 -2.71
N TYR A 43 19.15 -13.62 -2.24
CA TYR A 43 18.68 -13.83 -0.87
C TYR A 43 18.21 -15.25 -0.63
N LYS A 44 17.65 -15.89 -1.63
CA LYS A 44 17.28 -17.30 -1.60
C LYS A 44 18.52 -18.20 -1.49
N ASN A 45 19.51 -17.99 -2.36
CA ASN A 45 20.75 -18.77 -2.40
C ASN A 45 21.52 -18.66 -1.07
N ILE A 46 21.58 -17.46 -0.48
CA ILE A 46 22.18 -17.26 0.84
C ILE A 46 21.47 -18.11 1.91
N ALA A 47 20.14 -18.06 1.95
CA ALA A 47 19.39 -18.79 2.95
C ALA A 47 19.54 -20.32 2.80
N GLU A 48 19.51 -20.84 1.57
CA GLU A 48 19.70 -22.25 1.27
C GLU A 48 21.12 -22.74 1.65
N ASP A 49 22.17 -21.95 1.32
CA ASP A 49 23.54 -22.28 1.69
C ASP A 49 23.76 -22.29 3.21
N LEU A 50 23.18 -21.33 3.93
CA LEU A 50 23.24 -21.32 5.39
C LEU A 50 22.60 -22.55 6.02
N ILE A 51 21.48 -23.04 5.49
CA ILE A 51 20.87 -24.32 5.95
C ILE A 51 21.78 -25.50 5.65
N LYS A 52 22.43 -25.53 4.48
CA LYS A 52 23.39 -26.57 4.11
C LYS A 52 24.60 -26.56 5.07
N VAL A 53 25.18 -25.39 5.30
CA VAL A 53 26.29 -25.22 6.24
C VAL A 53 25.91 -25.69 7.65
N TYR A 54 24.71 -25.35 8.13
CA TYR A 54 24.24 -25.82 9.42
C TYR A 54 24.17 -27.35 9.50
N LYS A 55 23.68 -28.00 8.44
CA LYS A 55 23.59 -29.48 8.37
C LYS A 55 24.98 -30.16 8.34
N GLU A 56 25.97 -29.50 7.73
CA GLU A 56 27.32 -30.04 7.57
C GLU A 56 28.28 -29.71 8.76
N GLU A 57 28.23 -28.46 9.23
CA GLU A 57 29.20 -27.90 10.17
C GLU A 57 28.60 -27.56 11.56
N GLY A 58 27.27 -27.66 11.72
CA GLY A 58 26.55 -27.35 12.97
C GLY A 58 26.31 -25.88 13.16
N ASP A 59 26.22 -25.41 14.40
CA ASP A 59 25.83 -24.06 14.78
C ASP A 59 26.64 -23.00 14.06
N LEU A 60 25.94 -22.01 13.50
CA LEU A 60 26.51 -20.85 12.79
C LEU A 60 25.93 -19.52 13.30
N LEU A 61 26.65 -18.44 13.03
CA LEU A 61 26.17 -17.06 13.20
C LEU A 61 26.09 -16.40 11.83
N TYR A 62 24.90 -15.95 11.47
CA TYR A 62 24.71 -15.12 10.29
C TYR A 62 24.52 -13.66 10.70
N ALA A 63 25.34 -12.76 10.18
CA ALA A 63 25.32 -11.33 10.50
C ALA A 63 24.96 -10.51 9.26
N VAL A 64 24.07 -9.56 9.46
CA VAL A 64 23.59 -8.64 8.43
C VAL A 64 23.76 -7.19 8.89
N PRO A 65 23.84 -6.23 7.99
CA PRO A 65 23.82 -4.81 8.33
C PRO A 65 22.49 -4.43 9.01
N GLY A 66 22.56 -3.69 10.12
CA GLY A 66 21.38 -3.21 10.82
C GLY A 66 20.60 -4.29 11.58
N HIS A 67 19.29 -4.11 11.69
CA HIS A 67 18.42 -5.04 12.41
C HIS A 67 17.99 -6.21 11.51
N PRO A 68 18.14 -7.47 11.95
CA PRO A 68 17.90 -8.64 11.10
C PRO A 68 16.48 -8.79 10.53
N LEU A 69 15.49 -8.13 11.12
CA LEU A 69 14.09 -8.20 10.67
C LEU A 69 13.61 -6.92 9.96
N VAL A 70 14.54 -6.00 9.64
CA VAL A 70 14.18 -4.74 9.00
C VAL A 70 14.80 -4.67 7.61
N ALA A 71 13.96 -4.77 6.57
CA ALA A 71 14.36 -4.77 5.16
C ALA A 71 15.46 -5.79 4.82
N GLU A 72 15.42 -6.99 5.43
CA GLU A 72 16.44 -8.02 5.28
C GLU A 72 15.82 -9.35 4.80
N LYS A 73 15.60 -9.44 3.49
CA LYS A 73 14.95 -10.56 2.83
C LYS A 73 15.67 -11.90 3.05
N SER A 74 17.01 -11.88 3.08
CA SER A 74 17.81 -13.10 3.30
C SER A 74 17.52 -13.72 4.66
N VAL A 75 17.29 -12.92 5.70
CA VAL A 75 16.92 -13.38 7.04
C VAL A 75 15.49 -13.91 7.05
N SER A 76 14.54 -13.26 6.39
CA SER A 76 13.16 -13.78 6.29
C SER A 76 13.13 -15.15 5.62
N ASN A 77 13.82 -15.32 4.50
CA ASN A 77 13.93 -16.60 3.80
C ASN A 77 14.60 -17.67 4.70
N LEU A 78 15.66 -17.30 5.43
CA LEU A 78 16.34 -18.21 6.35
C LEU A 78 15.44 -18.66 7.50
N ILE A 79 14.64 -17.77 8.06
CA ILE A 79 13.67 -18.09 9.12
C ILE A 79 12.65 -19.12 8.63
N ASP A 80 12.12 -18.93 7.43
CA ASP A 80 11.12 -19.85 6.87
C ASP A 80 11.74 -21.23 6.60
N LEU A 81 12.94 -21.29 6.04
CA LEU A 81 13.69 -22.53 5.87
C LEU A 81 14.03 -23.20 7.22
N CYS A 82 14.34 -22.45 8.28
CA CYS A 82 14.55 -23.00 9.62
C CYS A 82 13.27 -23.65 10.14
N LYS A 83 12.09 -23.02 9.97
CA LYS A 83 10.79 -23.59 10.37
C LYS A 83 10.51 -24.89 9.61
N GLU A 84 10.67 -24.90 8.30
CA GLU A 84 10.46 -26.08 7.45
C GLU A 84 11.37 -27.25 7.81
N ASN A 85 12.61 -26.98 8.22
CA ASN A 85 13.59 -27.99 8.59
C ASN A 85 13.63 -28.31 10.11
N ASN A 86 12.73 -27.73 10.94
CA ASN A 86 12.72 -27.84 12.40
C ASN A 86 14.05 -27.46 13.05
N ILE A 87 14.70 -26.40 12.57
CA ILE A 87 15.97 -25.86 13.10
C ILE A 87 15.65 -24.72 14.07
N GLU A 88 16.19 -24.84 15.31
CA GLU A 88 16.09 -23.76 16.27
C GLU A 88 16.99 -22.59 15.89
N TYR A 89 16.47 -21.37 15.98
CA TYR A 89 17.22 -20.15 15.73
C TYR A 89 16.97 -19.09 16.80
N LYS A 90 17.91 -18.17 16.93
CA LYS A 90 17.80 -17.01 17.81
C LYS A 90 18.18 -15.76 17.06
N ILE A 91 17.27 -14.77 17.07
CA ILE A 91 17.54 -13.44 16.54
C ILE A 91 18.18 -12.58 17.63
N ILE A 92 19.27 -11.91 17.28
CA ILE A 92 19.92 -10.92 18.13
C ILE A 92 19.54 -9.55 17.55
N PRO A 93 18.72 -8.74 18.25
CA PRO A 93 18.31 -7.45 17.75
C PRO A 93 19.47 -6.46 17.68
N ALA A 94 19.38 -5.52 16.75
CA ALA A 94 20.33 -4.45 16.59
C ALA A 94 19.58 -3.16 16.21
N VAL A 95 20.26 -2.03 16.18
CA VAL A 95 19.74 -0.74 15.68
C VAL A 95 19.50 -0.86 14.18
N SER A 96 18.37 -0.36 13.71
CA SER A 96 18.02 -0.34 12.28
C SER A 96 18.21 1.06 11.68
N PHE A 97 18.16 1.14 10.35
CA PHE A 97 18.11 2.46 9.69
C PHE A 97 16.83 3.23 10.05
N ILE A 98 15.76 2.54 10.46
CA ILE A 98 14.52 3.20 10.93
C ILE A 98 14.78 4.03 12.18
N ASP A 99 15.60 3.52 13.12
CA ASP A 99 15.99 4.27 14.30
C ASP A 99 16.76 5.54 13.92
N ALA A 100 17.65 5.45 12.94
CA ALA A 100 18.37 6.62 12.41
C ALA A 100 17.41 7.60 11.71
N MET A 101 16.45 7.11 10.93
CA MET A 101 15.42 7.95 10.30
C MET A 101 14.57 8.68 11.35
N MET A 102 14.13 7.99 12.39
CA MET A 102 13.38 8.61 13.49
C MET A 102 14.19 9.71 14.18
N ASP A 103 15.50 9.46 14.39
CA ASP A 103 16.37 10.45 15.04
C ASP A 103 16.57 11.69 14.15
N VAL A 104 16.89 11.54 12.86
CA VAL A 104 17.15 12.70 12.00
C VAL A 104 15.87 13.50 11.69
N LEU A 105 14.73 12.82 11.56
CA LEU A 105 13.44 13.44 11.27
C LEU A 105 12.71 13.95 12.52
N LYS A 106 13.16 13.54 13.73
CA LYS A 106 12.49 13.85 15.01
C LYS A 106 11.02 13.41 15.04
N ILE A 107 10.76 12.21 14.54
CA ILE A 107 9.40 11.62 14.48
C ILE A 107 9.24 10.54 15.57
N ASP A 108 8.04 10.44 16.12
CA ASP A 108 7.64 9.38 17.05
C ASP A 108 6.74 8.39 16.29
N PRO A 109 7.14 7.10 16.14
CA PRO A 109 6.36 6.11 15.43
C PRO A 109 4.99 5.81 16.08
N ILE A 110 4.77 6.20 17.35
CA ILE A 110 3.46 6.06 18.02
C ILE A 110 2.36 6.90 17.35
N GLU A 111 2.74 7.97 16.66
CA GLU A 111 1.80 8.80 15.89
C GLU A 111 1.32 8.14 14.58
N GLY A 112 1.79 6.95 14.30
CA GLY A 112 1.58 6.21 13.06
C GLY A 112 2.76 6.35 12.11
N LEU A 113 3.42 5.22 11.84
CA LEU A 113 4.54 5.15 10.89
C LEU A 113 4.39 3.91 10.02
N LYS A 114 4.35 4.11 8.72
CA LYS A 114 4.47 3.05 7.73
C LYS A 114 5.89 3.04 7.15
N VAL A 115 6.45 1.86 6.92
CA VAL A 115 7.73 1.69 6.24
C VAL A 115 7.50 0.77 5.06
N ILE A 116 7.85 1.23 3.86
CA ILE A 116 7.66 0.49 2.61
C ILE A 116 8.94 0.48 1.78
N ASP A 117 9.05 -0.52 0.93
CA ASP A 117 10.09 -0.63 -0.07
C ASP A 117 9.64 0.08 -1.35
N ALA A 118 10.52 0.89 -1.98
CA ALA A 118 10.21 1.59 -3.22
C ALA A 118 9.79 0.62 -4.35
N PHE A 119 10.35 -0.58 -4.38
CA PHE A 119 9.99 -1.59 -5.40
C PHE A 119 8.59 -2.20 -5.23
N ASP A 120 8.02 -2.09 -4.04
CA ASP A 120 6.70 -2.63 -3.73
C ASP A 120 5.62 -1.54 -3.60
N ILE A 121 5.96 -0.29 -3.89
CA ILE A 121 5.07 0.86 -3.66
C ILE A 121 3.71 0.69 -4.36
N LYS A 122 3.69 0.14 -5.57
CA LYS A 122 2.45 -0.11 -6.36
C LYS A 122 1.47 -1.09 -5.70
N ASN A 123 1.96 -1.97 -4.84
CA ASN A 123 1.15 -2.93 -4.11
C ASN A 123 0.76 -2.44 -2.71
N GLN A 124 1.20 -1.23 -2.34
CA GLN A 124 0.98 -0.68 -1.01
C GLN A 124 -0.22 0.27 -0.99
N VAL A 125 -1.07 0.13 0.01
CA VAL A 125 -2.08 1.14 0.30
C VAL A 125 -1.40 2.30 1.02
N LEU A 126 -1.35 3.47 0.39
CA LEU A 126 -0.85 4.69 1.00
C LEU A 126 -1.95 5.36 1.81
N ASP A 127 -1.63 5.75 3.04
CA ASP A 127 -2.55 6.44 3.95
C ASP A 127 -1.93 7.76 4.39
N LYS A 128 -2.47 8.86 3.91
CA LYS A 128 -1.99 10.21 4.23
C LYS A 128 -2.15 10.62 5.70
N ARG A 129 -2.88 9.83 6.49
CA ARG A 129 -3.09 10.07 7.93
C ARG A 129 -1.93 9.61 8.80
N ILE A 130 -1.00 8.85 8.24
CA ILE A 130 0.21 8.35 8.90
C ILE A 130 1.46 8.72 8.12
N GLY A 131 2.56 8.96 8.83
CA GLY A 131 3.85 9.19 8.19
C GLY A 131 4.34 7.93 7.48
N THR A 132 4.94 8.08 6.30
CA THR A 132 5.44 6.94 5.51
C THR A 132 6.91 7.13 5.17
N ILE A 133 7.76 6.18 5.56
CA ILE A 133 9.15 6.07 5.11
C ILE A 133 9.18 5.14 3.90
N ILE A 134 9.71 5.63 2.78
CA ILE A 134 9.99 4.85 1.58
C ILE A 134 11.49 4.63 1.49
N THR A 135 11.90 3.37 1.53
CA THR A 135 13.30 2.95 1.50
C THR A 135 13.72 2.53 0.11
N GLN A 136 15.03 2.38 -0.10
CA GLN A 136 15.61 1.86 -1.35
C GLN A 136 15.35 2.75 -2.59
N VAL A 137 15.33 4.06 -2.40
CA VAL A 137 15.21 5.03 -3.51
C VAL A 137 16.59 5.32 -4.08
N TYR A 138 17.25 4.33 -4.70
CA TYR A 138 18.69 4.43 -5.00
C TYR A 138 19.10 5.04 -6.33
N ASN A 139 18.20 5.46 -7.16
CA ASN A 139 18.52 6.14 -8.41
C ASN A 139 17.35 7.02 -8.88
N PRO A 140 17.57 7.95 -9.82
CA PRO A 140 16.52 8.84 -10.30
C PRO A 140 15.31 8.14 -10.95
N LEU A 141 15.50 6.96 -11.56
CA LEU A 141 14.40 6.22 -12.17
C LEU A 141 13.43 5.70 -11.10
N ILE A 142 13.95 5.08 -10.04
CA ILE A 142 13.13 4.62 -8.90
C ILE A 142 12.48 5.81 -8.19
N ALA A 143 13.20 6.92 -8.01
CA ALA A 143 12.65 8.14 -7.45
C ALA A 143 11.48 8.68 -8.28
N SER A 144 11.57 8.62 -9.62
CA SER A 144 10.48 8.99 -10.53
C SER A 144 9.29 8.05 -10.41
N GLU A 145 9.49 6.74 -10.34
CA GLU A 145 8.40 5.77 -10.12
C GLU A 145 7.70 6.01 -8.78
N VAL A 146 8.47 6.22 -7.71
CA VAL A 146 7.94 6.56 -6.38
C VAL A 146 7.14 7.86 -6.44
N LYS A 147 7.67 8.89 -7.10
CA LYS A 147 6.97 10.17 -7.27
C LYS A 147 5.62 9.99 -7.98
N LEU A 148 5.58 9.25 -9.08
CA LEU A 148 4.36 9.03 -9.85
C LEU A 148 3.28 8.30 -9.02
N GLU A 149 3.66 7.26 -8.28
CA GLU A 149 2.72 6.57 -7.38
C GLU A 149 2.21 7.47 -6.24
N LEU A 150 3.07 8.35 -5.71
CA LEU A 150 2.69 9.28 -4.66
C LEU A 150 1.72 10.37 -5.16
N LEU A 151 1.83 10.80 -6.42
CA LEU A 151 0.95 11.82 -7.02
C LEU A 151 -0.51 11.37 -7.12
N GLU A 152 -0.79 10.06 -7.11
CA GLU A 152 -2.15 9.52 -7.01
C GLU A 152 -2.83 9.90 -5.68
N TYR A 153 -2.04 10.07 -4.62
CA TYR A 153 -2.53 10.30 -3.25
C TYR A 153 -2.25 11.71 -2.73
N TYR A 154 -1.19 12.36 -3.21
CA TYR A 154 -0.71 13.65 -2.73
C TYR A 154 -0.68 14.68 -3.85
N ASN A 155 -0.72 15.94 -3.49
CA ASN A 155 -0.48 17.03 -4.45
C ASN A 155 1.01 17.13 -4.77
N ASP A 156 1.34 17.65 -5.95
CA ASP A 156 2.72 17.78 -6.44
C ASP A 156 3.59 18.70 -5.58
N ASP A 157 3.00 19.71 -4.95
CA ASP A 157 3.64 20.65 -4.02
C ASP A 157 3.75 20.12 -2.59
N THR A 158 3.26 18.87 -2.32
CA THR A 158 3.35 18.29 -0.98
C THR A 158 4.80 18.25 -0.50
N GLU A 159 5.06 18.82 0.68
CA GLU A 159 6.38 18.83 1.29
C GLU A 159 6.76 17.44 1.82
N ILE A 160 7.85 16.90 1.31
CA ILE A 160 8.43 15.63 1.72
C ILE A 160 9.85 15.82 2.25
N TYR A 161 10.39 14.83 2.95
CA TYR A 161 11.78 14.84 3.40
C TYR A 161 12.58 13.84 2.57
N TYR A 162 13.55 14.37 1.84
CA TYR A 162 14.61 13.61 1.20
C TYR A 162 15.72 13.36 2.22
N VAL A 163 16.00 12.10 2.50
CA VAL A 163 16.99 11.71 3.52
C VAL A 163 18.03 10.82 2.90
N ARG A 164 19.28 11.24 2.96
CA ARG A 164 20.43 10.46 2.51
C ARG A 164 21.35 10.14 3.68
N ALA A 165 21.81 8.90 3.75
CA ALA A 165 22.79 8.42 4.71
C ALA A 165 22.42 8.69 6.18
N ALA A 166 21.15 8.50 6.58
CA ALA A 166 20.69 8.72 7.94
C ALA A 166 21.57 8.02 8.97
N GLY A 167 22.05 8.74 9.98
CA GLY A 167 22.92 8.25 11.06
C GLY A 167 24.40 8.09 10.67
N ILE A 168 24.80 8.36 9.42
CA ILE A 168 26.20 8.26 9.00
C ILE A 168 26.88 9.62 9.16
N LYS A 169 27.78 9.72 10.15
CA LYS A 169 28.46 10.95 10.49
C LYS A 169 29.25 11.52 9.30
N GLY A 170 28.91 12.73 8.91
CA GLY A 170 29.58 13.47 7.83
C GLY A 170 29.04 13.22 6.44
N GLU A 171 28.11 12.26 6.28
CA GLU A 171 27.43 11.97 5.01
C GLU A 171 25.91 12.23 5.09
N GLU A 172 25.36 12.29 6.30
CA GLU A 172 23.94 12.53 6.55
C GLU A 172 23.46 13.84 5.95
N SER A 173 22.38 13.77 5.18
CA SER A 173 21.70 14.92 4.59
C SER A 173 20.20 14.74 4.71
N VAL A 174 19.53 15.76 5.24
CA VAL A 174 18.06 15.82 5.34
C VAL A 174 17.61 17.12 4.68
N ARG A 175 16.78 17.01 3.65
CA ARG A 175 16.23 18.16 2.93
C ARG A 175 14.71 18.06 2.86
N LYS A 176 14.02 19.16 3.09
CA LYS A 176 12.61 19.32 2.88
C LYS A 176 12.41 19.85 1.45
N ILE A 177 11.74 19.10 0.62
CA ILE A 177 11.51 19.41 -0.79
C ILE A 177 10.04 19.17 -1.16
N PRO A 178 9.50 19.84 -2.18
CA PRO A 178 8.21 19.46 -2.72
C PRO A 178 8.31 18.12 -3.49
N LEU A 179 7.20 17.37 -3.50
CA LEU A 179 7.15 16.04 -4.11
C LEU A 179 7.61 16.03 -5.58
N TYR A 180 7.25 17.06 -6.36
CA TYR A 180 7.63 17.16 -7.78
C TYR A 180 9.16 17.19 -7.99
N GLU A 181 9.97 17.60 -6.99
CA GLU A 181 11.43 17.66 -7.08
C GLU A 181 12.14 16.34 -6.70
N LEU A 182 11.41 15.30 -6.32
CA LEU A 182 12.01 14.07 -5.77
C LEU A 182 13.04 13.45 -6.72
N ASP A 183 12.74 13.29 -7.98
CA ASP A 183 13.62 12.68 -9.00
C ASP A 183 14.65 13.65 -9.61
N MET A 184 14.60 14.93 -9.20
CA MET A 184 15.55 15.96 -9.65
C MET A 184 16.79 16.08 -8.74
N GLN A 185 16.85 15.28 -7.66
CA GLN A 185 17.99 15.34 -6.73
C GLN A 185 19.21 14.69 -7.35
N GLU A 186 20.36 15.39 -7.29
CA GLU A 186 21.62 14.96 -7.97
C GLU A 186 22.38 13.86 -7.20
N ASP A 187 22.11 13.72 -5.89
CA ASP A 187 22.84 12.84 -4.98
C ASP A 187 22.08 11.59 -4.56
N ILE A 188 21.10 11.16 -5.37
CA ILE A 188 20.34 9.93 -5.14
C ILE A 188 21.28 8.72 -5.23
N ASP A 189 21.37 7.93 -4.17
CA ASP A 189 22.15 6.70 -4.12
C ASP A 189 21.48 5.62 -3.23
N TYR A 190 22.18 4.52 -3.01
CA TYR A 190 21.68 3.37 -2.22
C TYR A 190 21.45 3.66 -0.73
N LEU A 191 21.83 4.84 -0.23
CA LEU A 191 21.54 5.31 1.13
C LEU A 191 20.35 6.28 1.18
N THR A 192 19.64 6.45 0.07
CA THR A 192 18.52 7.38 -0.04
C THR A 192 17.21 6.74 0.42
N SER A 193 16.49 7.48 1.26
CA SER A 193 15.12 7.20 1.68
C SER A 193 14.29 8.49 1.62
N VAL A 194 12.99 8.34 1.50
CA VAL A 194 12.04 9.47 1.49
C VAL A 194 11.09 9.31 2.67
N TYR A 195 10.75 10.40 3.33
CA TYR A 195 9.70 10.42 4.33
C TYR A 195 8.61 11.41 3.92
N ILE A 196 7.38 10.90 3.90
CA ILE A 196 6.20 11.70 3.67
C ILE A 196 5.50 11.85 5.01
N PRO A 197 5.40 13.08 5.56
CA PRO A 197 4.66 13.32 6.79
C PRO A 197 3.16 13.10 6.58
N LYS A 198 2.44 12.86 7.67
CA LYS A 198 0.97 12.88 7.63
C LYS A 198 0.48 14.23 7.06
N ASN A 199 -0.48 14.19 6.16
CA ASN A 199 -1.06 15.36 5.51
C ASN A 199 -2.58 15.34 5.62
N LEU A 200 -3.12 15.97 6.67
CA LEU A 200 -4.56 16.04 6.93
C LEU A 200 -5.29 17.11 6.10
N ASP A 201 -4.54 18.01 5.48
CA ASP A 201 -5.11 19.07 4.63
C ASP A 201 -5.43 18.58 3.21
N ASN A 202 -4.78 17.49 2.78
CA ASN A 202 -5.09 16.82 1.52
C ASN A 202 -6.46 16.12 1.61
N LYS A 203 -7.38 16.40 0.67
CA LYS A 203 -8.75 15.89 0.63
C LYS A 203 -9.03 14.91 -0.53
N LYS A 204 -8.01 14.21 -1.02
CA LYS A 204 -8.14 13.23 -2.11
C LYS A 204 -8.70 11.86 -1.69
N ASP A 205 -8.81 11.57 -0.39
CA ASP A 205 -9.29 10.29 0.12
C ASP A 205 -10.81 10.30 0.28
N VAL A 206 -11.49 9.25 -0.19
CA VAL A 206 -12.94 9.09 -0.02
C VAL A 206 -13.38 9.16 1.46
N HIS A 207 -12.53 8.74 2.40
CA HIS A 207 -12.82 8.88 3.84
C HIS A 207 -12.86 10.33 4.32
N ASP A 208 -12.21 11.27 3.62
CA ASP A 208 -12.36 12.68 3.96
C ASP A 208 -13.75 13.17 3.63
N LEU A 209 -14.32 12.74 2.51
CA LEU A 209 -15.70 13.08 2.15
C LEU A 209 -16.68 12.46 3.15
N VAL A 210 -16.46 11.20 3.56
CA VAL A 210 -17.28 10.58 4.63
C VAL A 210 -17.23 11.40 5.91
N ASN A 211 -16.04 11.78 6.37
CA ASN A 211 -15.87 12.57 7.60
C ASN A 211 -16.46 13.98 7.46
N LEU A 212 -16.39 14.57 6.27
CA LEU A 212 -17.01 15.85 5.98
C LEU A 212 -18.52 15.77 6.12
N ILE A 213 -19.17 14.76 5.53
CA ILE A 213 -20.62 14.57 5.64
C ILE A 213 -21.04 14.28 7.10
N ARG A 214 -20.30 13.42 7.83
CA ARG A 214 -20.52 13.22 9.26
C ARG A 214 -20.45 14.51 10.05
N THR A 215 -19.48 15.39 9.73
CA THR A 215 -19.35 16.70 10.38
C THR A 215 -20.51 17.62 10.05
N LEU A 216 -20.93 17.70 8.77
CA LEU A 216 -22.08 18.50 8.36
C LEU A 216 -23.39 18.03 9.05
N ARG A 217 -23.54 16.73 9.26
CA ARG A 217 -24.71 16.16 9.92
C ARG A 217 -24.64 16.08 11.45
N SER A 218 -23.49 16.44 12.04
CA SER A 218 -23.32 16.44 13.50
C SER A 218 -24.20 17.50 14.20
N GLU A 219 -24.30 17.43 15.54
CA GLU A 219 -25.08 18.35 16.36
C GLU A 219 -24.70 19.82 16.13
N ASP A 220 -23.40 20.08 15.97
CA ASP A 220 -22.82 21.41 15.71
C ASP A 220 -22.62 21.70 14.21
N GLY A 221 -23.09 20.81 13.33
CA GLY A 221 -22.93 20.92 11.89
C GLY A 221 -23.98 21.79 11.20
N CYS A 222 -24.25 21.53 9.93
CA CYS A 222 -25.22 22.26 9.14
C CYS A 222 -26.66 21.80 9.45
N PRO A 223 -27.55 22.70 9.89
CA PRO A 223 -28.94 22.35 10.19
C PRO A 223 -29.68 21.71 9.01
N TRP A 224 -29.43 22.21 7.78
CA TRP A 224 -30.08 21.67 6.57
C TRP A 224 -29.61 20.24 6.28
N ASP A 225 -28.30 19.97 6.31
CA ASP A 225 -27.78 18.63 6.07
C ASP A 225 -28.25 17.61 7.12
N ARG A 226 -28.34 18.03 8.38
CA ARG A 226 -28.80 17.21 9.49
C ARG A 226 -30.27 16.76 9.36
N GLU A 227 -31.13 17.61 8.76
CA GLU A 227 -32.53 17.32 8.56
C GLU A 227 -32.81 16.38 7.38
N GLN A 228 -31.81 16.13 6.52
CA GLN A 228 -32.01 15.29 5.33
C GLN A 228 -32.23 13.81 5.71
N THR A 229 -33.11 13.18 4.94
CA THR A 229 -33.44 11.76 5.02
C THR A 229 -33.23 11.10 3.67
N HIS A 230 -33.25 9.77 3.61
CA HIS A 230 -33.23 9.04 2.34
C HIS A 230 -34.31 9.53 1.36
N GLU A 231 -35.49 9.85 1.87
CA GLU A 231 -36.59 10.29 1.05
C GLU A 231 -36.43 11.73 0.53
N SER A 232 -35.85 12.62 1.35
CA SER A 232 -35.71 14.05 0.95
C SER A 232 -34.68 14.27 -0.14
N ILE A 233 -33.62 13.45 -0.21
CA ILE A 233 -32.51 13.62 -1.17
C ILE A 233 -32.55 12.64 -2.36
N LYS A 234 -33.51 11.71 -2.40
CA LYS A 234 -33.58 10.70 -3.48
C LYS A 234 -33.70 11.28 -4.89
N ASN A 235 -34.45 12.42 -5.04
CA ASN A 235 -34.65 13.02 -6.34
C ASN A 235 -33.40 13.76 -6.82
N GLN A 236 -32.61 14.32 -5.92
CA GLN A 236 -31.34 14.95 -6.22
C GLN A 236 -30.34 13.92 -6.77
N LEU A 237 -30.23 12.74 -6.15
CA LEU A 237 -29.41 11.65 -6.70
C LEU A 237 -29.78 11.31 -8.16
N LEU A 238 -31.06 11.32 -8.50
CA LEU A 238 -31.51 11.08 -9.87
C LEU A 238 -31.12 12.24 -10.80
N GLU A 239 -31.21 13.49 -10.34
CA GLU A 239 -30.79 14.69 -11.07
C GLU A 239 -29.31 14.60 -11.40
N GLU A 240 -28.43 14.35 -10.44
CA GLU A 240 -27.00 14.19 -10.67
C GLU A 240 -26.68 13.06 -11.68
N CYS A 241 -27.44 11.95 -11.64
CA CYS A 241 -27.30 10.88 -12.64
C CYS A 241 -27.62 11.37 -14.07
N TYR A 242 -28.57 12.27 -14.25
CA TYR A 242 -28.87 12.87 -15.55
C TYR A 242 -27.80 13.88 -15.97
N GLU A 243 -27.23 14.64 -15.03
CA GLU A 243 -26.16 15.60 -15.30
C GLU A 243 -24.88 14.89 -15.71
N VAL A 244 -24.56 13.72 -15.11
CA VAL A 244 -23.50 12.82 -15.61
C VAL A 244 -23.75 12.38 -17.06
N MET A 245 -24.99 12.03 -17.43
CA MET A 245 -25.32 11.65 -18.81
C MET A 245 -25.13 12.82 -19.76
N ASP A 246 -25.55 14.01 -19.37
CA ASP A 246 -25.40 15.23 -20.15
C ASP A 246 -23.92 15.62 -20.37
N ALA A 247 -23.08 15.46 -19.33
CA ALA A 247 -21.64 15.64 -19.43
C ALA A 247 -20.98 14.67 -20.42
N ILE A 248 -21.38 13.39 -20.40
CA ILE A 248 -20.91 12.35 -21.34
C ILE A 248 -21.34 12.70 -22.77
N GLU A 249 -22.61 13.12 -22.99
CA GLU A 249 -23.12 13.49 -24.32
C GLU A 249 -22.43 14.73 -24.91
N LYS A 250 -21.95 15.63 -24.04
CA LYS A 250 -21.19 16.83 -24.42
C LYS A 250 -19.71 16.59 -24.61
N ASP A 251 -19.19 15.43 -24.25
CA ASP A 251 -17.75 15.10 -24.19
C ASP A 251 -16.96 16.12 -23.33
N ASP A 252 -17.60 16.58 -22.22
CA ASP A 252 -17.06 17.56 -21.27
C ASP A 252 -16.48 16.84 -20.05
N ILE A 253 -15.16 16.70 -20.04
CA ILE A 253 -14.45 15.95 -18.98
C ILE A 253 -14.50 16.69 -17.64
N ASP A 254 -14.41 18.00 -17.63
CA ASP A 254 -14.43 18.79 -16.39
C ASP A 254 -15.80 18.70 -15.73
N LEU A 255 -16.86 18.84 -16.51
CA LEU A 255 -18.23 18.64 -16.05
C LEU A 255 -18.45 17.18 -15.58
N LEU A 256 -17.96 16.19 -16.31
CA LEU A 256 -18.07 14.78 -15.91
C LEU A 256 -17.42 14.50 -14.54
N ILE A 257 -16.27 15.13 -14.25
CA ILE A 257 -15.61 15.03 -12.95
C ILE A 257 -16.49 15.63 -11.84
N GLU A 258 -17.10 16.78 -12.08
CA GLU A 258 -17.99 17.46 -11.16
C GLU A 258 -19.21 16.59 -10.84
N GLU A 259 -19.95 16.15 -11.83
CA GLU A 259 -21.19 15.39 -11.65
C GLU A 259 -20.97 13.99 -11.06
N LEU A 260 -19.87 13.31 -11.41
CA LEU A 260 -19.49 12.07 -10.74
C LEU A 260 -19.16 12.29 -9.26
N GLY A 261 -18.61 13.45 -8.91
CA GLY A 261 -18.39 13.87 -7.53
C GLY A 261 -19.72 14.02 -6.78
N ASP A 262 -20.74 14.60 -7.40
CA ASP A 262 -22.06 14.80 -6.80
C ASP A 262 -22.85 13.49 -6.65
N VAL A 263 -22.77 12.58 -7.62
CA VAL A 263 -23.27 11.20 -7.44
C VAL A 263 -22.56 10.51 -6.29
N LEU A 264 -21.22 10.62 -6.16
CA LEU A 264 -20.47 10.03 -5.04
C LEU A 264 -20.88 10.67 -3.71
N LEU A 265 -21.09 11.98 -3.67
CA LEU A 265 -21.60 12.69 -2.51
C LEU A 265 -22.92 12.07 -2.03
N HIS A 266 -23.89 11.85 -2.91
CA HIS A 266 -25.17 11.25 -2.60
C HIS A 266 -25.04 9.82 -2.06
N VAL A 267 -24.17 8.99 -2.67
CA VAL A 267 -23.89 7.63 -2.17
C VAL A 267 -23.37 7.68 -0.74
N ILE A 268 -22.44 8.57 -0.44
CA ILE A 268 -21.87 8.71 0.91
C ILE A 268 -22.90 9.30 1.88
N PHE A 269 -23.69 10.28 1.44
CA PHE A 269 -24.73 10.89 2.25
C PHE A 269 -25.76 9.85 2.71
N HIS A 270 -26.24 9.03 1.78
CA HIS A 270 -27.12 7.90 2.11
C HIS A 270 -26.45 6.89 3.05
N ALA A 271 -25.17 6.62 2.88
CA ALA A 271 -24.44 5.70 3.76
C ALA A 271 -24.29 6.24 5.18
N VAL A 272 -24.09 7.56 5.34
CA VAL A 272 -24.02 8.21 6.65
C VAL A 272 -25.40 8.24 7.32
N ILE A 273 -26.50 8.52 6.60
CA ILE A 273 -27.84 8.39 7.14
C ILE A 273 -28.11 6.96 7.63
N GLY A 274 -27.75 5.94 6.81
CA GLY A 274 -27.92 4.54 7.19
C GLY A 274 -27.14 4.14 8.44
N GLU A 275 -25.93 4.73 8.62
CA GLU A 275 -25.11 4.55 9.82
C GLU A 275 -25.76 5.19 11.06
N GLU A 276 -26.29 6.41 10.94
CA GLU A 276 -27.01 7.10 12.02
C GLU A 276 -28.27 6.33 12.45
N ASP A 277 -28.99 5.77 11.49
CA ASP A 277 -30.20 4.96 11.72
C ASP A 277 -29.88 3.54 12.22
N GLY A 278 -28.62 3.11 12.18
CA GLY A 278 -28.15 1.79 12.61
C GLY A 278 -28.53 0.65 11.65
N TYR A 279 -28.79 0.94 10.40
CA TYR A 279 -29.17 -0.06 9.39
C TYR A 279 -27.96 -0.58 8.57
N PHE A 280 -27.09 0.29 8.10
CA PHE A 280 -25.91 -0.04 7.30
C PHE A 280 -24.92 1.15 7.29
N ASN A 281 -23.71 0.92 6.79
CA ASN A 281 -22.68 1.93 6.62
C ASN A 281 -22.01 1.80 5.24
N LEU A 282 -21.10 2.74 4.92
CA LEU A 282 -20.40 2.75 3.63
C LEU A 282 -19.61 1.45 3.38
N SER A 283 -19.01 0.85 4.42
CA SER A 283 -18.23 -0.38 4.25
C SER A 283 -19.10 -1.54 3.81
N GLU A 284 -20.35 -1.62 4.29
CA GLU A 284 -21.31 -2.66 3.86
C GLU A 284 -21.78 -2.42 2.41
N VAL A 285 -21.93 -1.17 2.00
CA VAL A 285 -22.24 -0.83 0.59
C VAL A 285 -21.08 -1.27 -0.32
N VAL A 286 -19.86 -0.96 0.05
CA VAL A 286 -18.64 -1.34 -0.70
C VAL A 286 -18.47 -2.85 -0.72
N ASP A 287 -18.59 -3.53 0.42
CA ASP A 287 -18.48 -5.00 0.52
C ASP A 287 -19.51 -5.69 -0.38
N GLY A 288 -20.76 -5.23 -0.32
CA GLY A 288 -21.84 -5.76 -1.14
C GLY A 288 -21.56 -5.66 -2.64
N VAL A 289 -21.07 -4.52 -3.13
CA VAL A 289 -20.73 -4.36 -4.55
C VAL A 289 -19.49 -5.15 -4.93
N CYS A 290 -18.45 -5.18 -4.10
CA CYS A 290 -17.22 -5.94 -4.35
C CYS A 290 -17.52 -7.44 -4.47
N ASN A 291 -18.24 -8.01 -3.50
CA ASN A 291 -18.63 -9.42 -3.51
C ASN A 291 -19.47 -9.76 -4.76
N LYS A 292 -20.41 -8.90 -5.11
CA LYS A 292 -21.21 -9.04 -6.33
C LYS A 292 -20.34 -9.03 -7.59
N MET A 293 -19.39 -8.10 -7.70
CA MET A 293 -18.50 -7.99 -8.87
C MET A 293 -17.56 -9.20 -8.98
N ILE A 294 -16.97 -9.66 -7.89
CA ILE A 294 -16.12 -10.86 -7.85
C ILE A 294 -16.93 -12.09 -8.28
N TYR A 295 -18.12 -12.26 -7.72
CA TYR A 295 -18.98 -13.40 -8.01
C TYR A 295 -19.44 -13.45 -9.48
N ARG A 296 -19.74 -12.28 -10.07
CA ARG A 296 -20.21 -12.17 -11.45
C ARG A 296 -19.10 -12.19 -12.51
N HIS A 297 -17.82 -12.20 -12.09
CA HIS A 297 -16.66 -12.30 -12.99
C HIS A 297 -15.79 -13.53 -12.69
N PRO A 298 -16.37 -14.75 -12.72
CA PRO A 298 -15.61 -15.97 -12.39
C PRO A 298 -14.48 -16.25 -13.38
N HIS A 299 -14.51 -15.68 -14.58
CA HIS A 299 -13.44 -15.76 -15.58
C HIS A 299 -12.21 -14.91 -15.22
N VAL A 300 -12.34 -13.94 -14.30
CA VAL A 300 -11.23 -13.12 -13.80
C VAL A 300 -10.76 -13.62 -12.43
N PHE A 301 -11.70 -13.92 -11.53
CA PHE A 301 -11.41 -14.23 -10.12
C PHE A 301 -11.46 -15.72 -9.78
N SER A 302 -11.75 -16.60 -10.76
CA SER A 302 -11.84 -18.05 -10.58
C SER A 302 -11.32 -18.77 -11.82
N ASN A 303 -11.71 -20.04 -12.03
CA ASN A 303 -11.24 -20.89 -13.13
C ASN A 303 -12.24 -21.00 -14.30
N ALA A 304 -13.26 -20.16 -14.37
CA ALA A 304 -14.19 -20.17 -15.50
C ALA A 304 -13.52 -19.59 -16.74
N MET A 305 -13.89 -20.08 -17.92
CA MET A 305 -13.39 -19.57 -19.20
C MET A 305 -14.45 -18.67 -19.84
N ALA A 306 -14.03 -17.53 -20.37
CA ALA A 306 -14.81 -16.69 -21.26
C ALA A 306 -13.83 -16.02 -22.23
N ASP A 307 -13.92 -16.36 -23.50
CA ASP A 307 -12.96 -15.91 -24.52
C ASP A 307 -13.47 -14.66 -25.27
N THR A 308 -14.75 -14.36 -25.17
CA THR A 308 -15.40 -13.23 -25.84
C THR A 308 -16.27 -12.41 -24.91
N SER A 309 -16.52 -11.14 -25.27
CA SER A 309 -17.47 -10.29 -24.55
C SER A 309 -18.89 -10.86 -24.51
N GLU A 310 -19.30 -11.61 -25.54
CA GLU A 310 -20.60 -12.28 -25.60
C GLU A 310 -20.71 -13.41 -24.57
N ASP A 311 -19.63 -14.19 -24.37
CA ASP A 311 -19.58 -15.23 -23.33
C ASP A 311 -19.68 -14.61 -21.93
N VAL A 312 -18.99 -13.47 -21.72
CA VAL A 312 -19.06 -12.74 -20.45
C VAL A 312 -20.48 -12.25 -20.16
N LEU A 313 -21.15 -11.64 -21.14
CA LEU A 313 -22.53 -11.14 -20.97
C LEU A 313 -23.52 -12.27 -20.67
N LYS A 314 -23.39 -13.40 -21.38
CA LYS A 314 -24.24 -14.57 -21.15
C LYS A 314 -24.03 -15.15 -19.75
N ASN A 315 -22.78 -15.32 -19.32
CA ASN A 315 -22.45 -15.79 -17.98
C ASN A 315 -22.99 -14.84 -16.91
N TRP A 316 -22.90 -13.53 -17.13
CA TRP A 316 -23.43 -12.49 -16.25
C TRP A 316 -24.94 -12.60 -16.07
N ASP A 317 -25.70 -12.74 -17.17
CA ASP A 317 -27.17 -12.87 -17.12
C ASP A 317 -27.58 -14.17 -16.43
N ASP A 318 -26.90 -15.28 -16.70
CA ASP A 318 -27.16 -16.56 -16.05
C ASP A 318 -26.91 -16.48 -14.53
N ILE A 319 -25.80 -15.87 -14.12
CA ILE A 319 -25.45 -15.70 -12.70
C ILE A 319 -26.44 -14.75 -12.02
N LYS A 320 -26.79 -13.63 -12.66
CA LYS A 320 -27.76 -12.66 -12.13
C LYS A 320 -29.14 -13.27 -11.93
N SER A 321 -29.56 -14.13 -12.85
CA SER A 321 -30.85 -14.86 -12.76
C SER A 321 -30.83 -15.86 -11.60
N GLN A 322 -29.70 -16.55 -11.37
CA GLN A 322 -29.53 -17.47 -10.24
C GLN A 322 -29.52 -16.77 -8.89
N GLU A 323 -28.89 -15.58 -8.79
CA GLU A 323 -28.88 -14.77 -7.56
C GLU A 323 -30.29 -14.33 -7.15
N LYS A 324 -31.05 -13.83 -8.11
CA LYS A 324 -32.40 -13.28 -7.86
C LYS A 324 -33.47 -14.33 -7.67
N LYS A 325 -33.19 -15.61 -8.02
CA LYS A 325 -34.12 -16.76 -7.88
C LYS A 325 -35.52 -16.48 -8.42
N PHE A 326 -35.63 -15.75 -9.54
CA PHE A 326 -36.92 -15.54 -10.19
C PHE A 326 -37.41 -16.87 -10.75
N ASN A 327 -38.66 -17.25 -10.40
CA ASN A 327 -39.29 -18.45 -10.90
C ASN A 327 -40.16 -18.18 -12.13
N THR A 328 -40.49 -16.90 -12.37
CA THR A 328 -41.36 -16.47 -13.47
C THR A 328 -40.91 -15.14 -14.06
N ILE A 329 -41.23 -14.92 -15.34
CA ILE A 329 -40.99 -13.63 -16.02
C ILE A 329 -41.73 -12.48 -15.31
N SER A 330 -42.92 -12.77 -14.72
CA SER A 330 -43.66 -11.77 -13.95
C SER A 330 -42.85 -11.26 -12.74
N GLU A 331 -42.21 -12.18 -12.00
CA GLU A 331 -41.34 -11.79 -10.87
C GLU A 331 -40.15 -10.97 -11.33
N GLU A 332 -39.62 -11.24 -12.51
CA GLU A 332 -38.52 -10.47 -13.09
C GLU A 332 -38.95 -9.05 -13.49
N ILE A 333 -40.17 -8.92 -14.08
CA ILE A 333 -40.76 -7.63 -14.43
C ILE A 333 -41.10 -6.82 -13.16
N ASP A 334 -41.68 -7.46 -12.15
CA ASP A 334 -42.02 -6.82 -10.88
C ASP A 334 -40.78 -6.33 -10.09
N ALA A 335 -39.62 -6.89 -10.39
CA ALA A 335 -38.32 -6.47 -9.80
C ALA A 335 -37.68 -5.26 -10.51
N ILE A 336 -38.26 -4.77 -11.60
CA ILE A 336 -37.81 -3.54 -12.26
C ILE A 336 -38.23 -2.36 -11.36
N ALA A 337 -37.30 -1.45 -11.13
CA ALA A 337 -37.53 -0.28 -10.30
C ALA A 337 -38.69 0.59 -10.90
N ASN A 338 -39.73 0.84 -10.11
CA ASN A 338 -40.86 1.67 -10.53
C ASN A 338 -40.51 3.16 -10.73
N ALA A 339 -39.32 3.58 -10.33
CA ALA A 339 -38.83 4.94 -10.45
C ALA A 339 -38.07 5.21 -11.78
N LEU A 340 -37.97 4.20 -12.65
CA LEU A 340 -37.38 4.42 -13.99
C LEU A 340 -38.32 5.31 -14.83
N PRO A 341 -37.78 6.28 -15.60
CA PRO A 341 -38.56 7.17 -16.46
C PRO A 341 -39.26 6.42 -17.60
#